data_d20c37349aef8e028535cf9261a77fef
#
_entry.id   d20c37349aef8e028535cf9261a77fef
#
_cell.length_a   1.000
_cell.length_b   1.000
_cell.length_c   1.000
_cell.angle_alpha   90.00
_cell.angle_beta   90.00
_cell.angle_gamma   90.00
#
_symmetry.space_group_name_H-M   'P 1'
#
loop_
_entity.id
_entity.type
_entity.pdbx_description
1 polymer ?
#
loop_
_entity_poly.entity_id
_entity_poly.type
_entity_poly.pdbx_seq_one_letter_code
_entity_poly.pdbx_strand_id
1 'polypeptide(L)'
;MSVRLRFAPSPTGNVHIGNIRAAIFNWLYARHCGGTFLLRVEDTDLERSTPEAIRTLKEVMAWLGLNYDEPEMYQTSQKDRHLAAAGKLVAAGAAYRHAKGGEGGGEAILFRLPWDAEQCPGVAVAGPCEIEIHAGTEVVVDKTGINFAMPSAKGTPMPVQKCLAGFQNLTVLDAEGTVLFSLNDVIAEVLAGKRREVIAGAVKFRFTRRTITYHDLVKGDLTKPLDSLSDFVIVRSDGSPVFHLGNVVDDVTQQITHIVRGDDHVENTYRHIFMFHALGAAVPLYAHLPMIVNAQGKPYSKRDGDAYVGDFRTKGFLPHTLLNYLALLGWSPGDDREKMTRDELVAAFSLERVKSSAAQMDIRKLTDLNGQYIAELPPAEFVKIAHGWAVAQPWGAGLDAAEFAKVCGVMQIRTKTFADIAGWGFFFTDLPAYDEKTCAKQFKDKPIQDALVMLGEEFATIPADVFTAATIEAVIHGITAACGIQQGKLNQPLRVAVTGTTVGAGIYETIELLGKGRTLPRLEHAARFF
;
A
#
# COMPACT_ATOMS: atom_id res chain seq x y z
N MET A 1 -16.03 -4.80 -24.95
CA MET A 1 -16.15 -5.62 -23.71
C MET A 1 -16.26 -4.66 -22.55
N SER A 2 -17.08 -4.96 -21.54
CA SER A 2 -17.10 -4.15 -20.30
C SER A 2 -15.78 -4.30 -19.55
N VAL A 3 -15.32 -3.24 -18.88
CA VAL A 3 -14.10 -3.26 -18.07
C VAL A 3 -14.28 -4.18 -16.87
N ARG A 4 -13.35 -5.12 -16.65
CA ARG A 4 -13.35 -6.05 -15.51
C ARG A 4 -11.97 -6.04 -14.85
N LEU A 5 -11.96 -5.71 -13.58
CA LEU A 5 -10.74 -5.62 -12.76
C LEU A 5 -10.88 -6.50 -11.52
N ARG A 6 -9.75 -6.81 -10.91
CA ARG A 6 -9.73 -7.56 -9.66
C ARG A 6 -8.69 -7.02 -8.70
N PHE A 7 -9.01 -7.06 -7.42
CA PHE A 7 -8.05 -7.06 -6.35
C PHE A 7 -7.75 -8.52 -5.97
N ALA A 8 -6.47 -8.90 -6.02
CA ALA A 8 -6.04 -10.28 -5.85
C ALA A 8 -4.96 -10.38 -4.75
N PRO A 9 -5.31 -10.11 -3.48
CA PRO A 9 -4.36 -10.14 -2.39
C PRO A 9 -4.10 -11.55 -1.86
N SER A 10 -2.86 -11.79 -1.40
CA SER A 10 -2.56 -12.92 -0.51
C SER A 10 -2.83 -12.48 0.94
N PRO A 11 -3.78 -13.11 1.66
CA PRO A 11 -4.18 -12.71 3.00
C PRO A 11 -3.17 -13.21 4.04
N THR A 12 -2.04 -12.53 4.20
CA THR A 12 -0.92 -12.94 5.06
C THR A 12 -0.87 -12.18 6.40
N GLY A 13 -2.01 -11.69 6.90
CA GLY A 13 -2.13 -10.92 8.14
C GLY A 13 -2.70 -9.52 7.92
N ASN A 14 -2.09 -8.50 8.54
CA ASN A 14 -2.56 -7.13 8.43
C ASN A 14 -2.43 -6.57 7.01
N VAL A 15 -3.45 -5.84 6.56
CA VAL A 15 -3.50 -5.29 5.20
C VAL A 15 -2.60 -4.05 5.10
N HIS A 16 -1.53 -4.16 4.31
CA HIS A 16 -0.58 -3.06 4.08
C HIS A 16 -1.18 -1.98 3.17
N ILE A 17 -0.83 -0.70 3.41
CA ILE A 17 -1.32 0.44 2.61
C ILE A 17 -0.98 0.30 1.11
N GLY A 18 0.12 -0.34 0.76
CA GLY A 18 0.48 -0.62 -0.64
C GLY A 18 -0.54 -1.51 -1.34
N ASN A 19 -0.96 -2.59 -0.65
CA ASN A 19 -1.95 -3.52 -1.19
C ASN A 19 -3.32 -2.86 -1.32
N ILE A 20 -3.76 -2.14 -0.28
CA ILE A 20 -5.07 -1.49 -0.32
C ILE A 20 -5.12 -0.32 -1.31
N ARG A 21 -4.00 0.38 -1.56
CA ARG A 21 -3.93 1.38 -2.64
C ARG A 21 -4.19 0.73 -4.00
N ALA A 22 -3.63 -0.45 -4.27
CA ALA A 22 -3.95 -1.19 -5.49
C ALA A 22 -5.43 -1.54 -5.57
N ALA A 23 -6.07 -1.95 -4.46
CA ALA A 23 -7.52 -2.18 -4.41
C ALA A 23 -8.31 -0.90 -4.72
N ILE A 24 -7.93 0.24 -4.13
CA ILE A 24 -8.57 1.55 -4.36
C ILE A 24 -8.48 1.94 -5.85
N PHE A 25 -7.32 1.79 -6.48
CA PHE A 25 -7.13 2.13 -7.91
C PHE A 25 -7.97 1.22 -8.81
N ASN A 26 -8.00 -0.09 -8.56
CA ASN A 26 -8.88 -1.02 -9.28
C ASN A 26 -10.35 -0.65 -9.10
N TRP A 27 -10.78 -0.34 -7.87
CA TRP A 27 -12.15 0.03 -7.56
C TRP A 27 -12.56 1.35 -8.23
N LEU A 28 -11.72 2.40 -8.11
CA LEU A 28 -11.98 3.71 -8.71
C LEU A 28 -12.09 3.59 -10.23
N TYR A 29 -11.17 2.87 -10.88
CA TYR A 29 -11.20 2.70 -12.33
C TYR A 29 -12.42 1.89 -12.78
N ALA A 30 -12.77 0.82 -12.06
CA ALA A 30 -13.98 0.05 -12.34
C ALA A 30 -15.22 0.93 -12.25
N ARG A 31 -15.38 1.73 -11.19
CA ARG A 31 -16.53 2.64 -11.00
C ARG A 31 -16.55 3.75 -12.03
N HIS A 32 -15.40 4.33 -12.37
CA HIS A 32 -15.27 5.35 -13.42
C HIS A 32 -15.76 4.85 -14.77
N CYS A 33 -15.37 3.64 -15.15
CA CYS A 33 -15.71 3.03 -16.44
C CYS A 33 -17.09 2.36 -16.45
N GLY A 34 -17.86 2.36 -15.36
CA GLY A 34 -19.08 1.56 -15.23
C GLY A 34 -18.82 0.05 -15.38
N GLY A 35 -17.63 -0.40 -15.01
CA GLY A 35 -17.15 -1.78 -15.09
C GLY A 35 -17.40 -2.59 -13.83
N THR A 36 -16.79 -3.77 -13.76
CA THR A 36 -16.91 -4.75 -12.66
C THR A 36 -15.62 -4.81 -11.86
N PHE A 37 -15.73 -4.73 -10.53
CA PHE A 37 -14.64 -4.91 -9.59
C PHE A 37 -14.81 -6.23 -8.82
N LEU A 38 -13.79 -7.07 -8.83
CA LEU A 38 -13.80 -8.43 -8.26
C LEU A 38 -12.80 -8.55 -7.11
N LEU A 39 -13.10 -9.47 -6.19
CA LEU A 39 -12.17 -9.92 -5.16
C LEU A 39 -11.73 -11.37 -5.45
N ARG A 40 -10.42 -11.58 -5.57
CA ARG A 40 -9.80 -12.90 -5.62
C ARG A 40 -8.85 -13.07 -4.45
N VAL A 41 -9.12 -14.01 -3.57
CA VAL A 41 -8.27 -14.31 -2.42
C VAL A 41 -7.22 -15.33 -2.84
N GLU A 42 -5.94 -14.93 -2.88
CA GLU A 42 -4.83 -15.82 -3.23
C GLU A 42 -4.32 -16.54 -1.97
N ASP A 43 -5.06 -17.57 -1.55
CA ASP A 43 -4.91 -18.32 -0.31
C ASP A 43 -4.05 -19.60 -0.45
N THR A 44 -3.16 -19.64 -1.44
CA THR A 44 -2.31 -20.81 -1.71
C THR A 44 -1.21 -21.07 -0.67
N ASP A 45 -0.85 -20.07 0.12
CA ASP A 45 0.03 -20.20 1.28
C ASP A 45 -0.83 -20.49 2.52
N LEU A 46 -1.12 -21.76 2.74
CA LEU A 46 -2.05 -22.20 3.80
C LEU A 46 -1.56 -21.87 5.22
N GLU A 47 -0.26 -21.72 5.44
CA GLU A 47 0.29 -21.36 6.76
C GLU A 47 -0.01 -19.91 7.13
N ARG A 48 0.05 -19.01 6.15
CA ARG A 48 -0.17 -17.57 6.35
C ARG A 48 -1.58 -17.10 6.00
N SER A 49 -2.30 -17.82 5.14
CA SER A 49 -3.65 -17.46 4.70
C SER A 49 -4.72 -17.99 5.69
N THR A 50 -4.66 -17.50 6.92
CA THR A 50 -5.60 -17.93 7.97
C THR A 50 -7.00 -17.34 7.75
N PRO A 51 -8.07 -18.00 8.25
CA PRO A 51 -9.43 -17.45 8.22
C PRO A 51 -9.52 -16.06 8.85
N GLU A 52 -8.68 -15.77 9.85
CA GLU A 52 -8.61 -14.47 10.50
C GLU A 52 -8.02 -13.40 9.60
N ALA A 53 -6.93 -13.72 8.87
CA ALA A 53 -6.34 -12.80 7.89
C ALA A 53 -7.32 -12.47 6.76
N ILE A 54 -8.09 -13.46 6.29
CA ILE A 54 -9.15 -13.27 5.28
C ILE A 54 -10.26 -12.37 5.83
N ARG A 55 -10.71 -12.60 7.06
CA ARG A 55 -11.72 -11.76 7.72
C ARG A 55 -11.22 -10.32 7.85
N THR A 56 -10.00 -10.11 8.35
CA THR A 56 -9.38 -8.78 8.47
C THR A 56 -9.33 -8.06 7.12
N LEU A 57 -8.96 -8.75 6.04
CA LEU A 57 -8.96 -8.19 4.69
C LEU A 57 -10.37 -7.69 4.29
N LYS A 58 -11.39 -8.53 4.49
CA LYS A 58 -12.79 -8.19 4.14
C LYS A 58 -13.32 -7.04 5.00
N GLU A 59 -13.00 -7.02 6.30
CA GLU A 59 -13.35 -5.91 7.20
C GLU A 59 -12.70 -4.58 6.77
N VAL A 60 -11.44 -4.61 6.35
CA VAL A 60 -10.73 -3.43 5.83
C VAL A 60 -11.38 -2.92 4.54
N MET A 61 -11.71 -3.81 3.61
CA MET A 61 -12.39 -3.44 2.37
C MET A 61 -13.79 -2.85 2.67
N ALA A 62 -14.55 -3.47 3.55
CA ALA A 62 -15.87 -2.98 3.97
C ALA A 62 -15.77 -1.62 4.66
N TRP A 63 -14.78 -1.43 5.55
CA TRP A 63 -14.55 -0.17 6.24
C TRP A 63 -14.23 0.98 5.27
N LEU A 64 -13.44 0.70 4.22
CA LEU A 64 -13.14 1.66 3.14
C LEU A 64 -14.28 1.77 2.12
N GLY A 65 -15.31 0.92 2.18
CA GLY A 65 -16.41 0.87 1.23
C GLY A 65 -16.00 0.40 -0.17
N LEU A 66 -15.01 -0.47 -0.26
CA LEU A 66 -14.55 -1.10 -1.49
C LEU A 66 -15.37 -2.37 -1.77
N ASN A 67 -16.63 -2.18 -2.13
CA ASN A 67 -17.55 -3.26 -2.46
C ASN A 67 -17.22 -3.87 -3.82
N TYR A 68 -17.14 -5.20 -3.88
CA TYR A 68 -16.98 -5.99 -5.10
C TYR A 68 -18.33 -6.50 -5.61
N ASP A 69 -18.41 -6.81 -6.91
CA ASP A 69 -19.68 -6.97 -7.63
C ASP A 69 -20.12 -8.42 -7.82
N GLU A 70 -19.22 -9.39 -7.63
CA GLU A 70 -19.50 -10.82 -7.75
C GLU A 70 -18.98 -11.55 -6.48
N PRO A 71 -19.44 -12.79 -6.21
CA PRO A 71 -18.88 -13.57 -5.11
C PRO A 71 -17.36 -13.70 -5.20
N GLU A 72 -16.69 -13.60 -4.05
CA GLU A 72 -15.25 -13.75 -4.00
C GLU A 72 -14.78 -15.11 -4.50
N MET A 73 -13.68 -15.12 -5.25
CA MET A 73 -13.02 -16.34 -5.67
C MET A 73 -11.86 -16.67 -4.72
N TYR A 74 -11.78 -17.92 -4.27
CA TYR A 74 -10.63 -18.44 -3.53
C TYR A 74 -9.75 -19.25 -4.46
N GLN A 75 -8.46 -18.92 -4.53
CA GLN A 75 -7.52 -19.54 -5.48
C GLN A 75 -7.33 -21.04 -5.21
N THR A 76 -7.30 -21.46 -3.95
CA THR A 76 -7.23 -22.89 -3.57
C THR A 76 -8.42 -23.70 -4.10
N SER A 77 -9.61 -23.10 -4.18
CA SER A 77 -10.81 -23.75 -4.74
C SER A 77 -10.74 -23.97 -6.27
N GLN A 78 -9.79 -23.33 -6.95
CA GLN A 78 -9.60 -23.45 -8.40
C GLN A 78 -8.51 -24.45 -8.80
N LYS A 79 -7.93 -25.19 -7.86
CA LYS A 79 -6.82 -26.13 -8.08
C LYS A 79 -7.05 -27.06 -9.27
N ASP A 80 -8.23 -27.64 -9.39
CA ASP A 80 -8.55 -28.58 -10.48
C ASP A 80 -8.52 -27.90 -11.85
N ARG A 81 -9.00 -26.64 -11.93
CA ARG A 81 -8.92 -25.84 -13.16
C ARG A 81 -7.47 -25.52 -13.53
N HIS A 82 -6.66 -25.19 -12.54
CA HIS A 82 -5.23 -24.92 -12.75
C HIS A 82 -4.53 -26.17 -13.30
N LEU A 83 -4.77 -27.34 -12.71
CA LEU A 83 -4.18 -28.60 -13.15
C LEU A 83 -4.68 -29.01 -14.54
N ALA A 84 -5.96 -28.80 -14.83
CA ALA A 84 -6.52 -29.03 -16.16
C ALA A 84 -5.87 -28.12 -17.22
N ALA A 85 -5.65 -26.84 -16.90
CA ALA A 85 -4.93 -25.91 -17.78
C ALA A 85 -3.48 -26.34 -18.00
N ALA A 86 -2.76 -26.75 -16.93
CA ALA A 86 -1.41 -27.30 -17.06
C ALA A 86 -1.37 -28.54 -17.97
N GLY A 87 -2.36 -29.43 -17.83
CA GLY A 87 -2.51 -30.60 -18.70
C GLY A 87 -2.69 -30.24 -20.17
N LYS A 88 -3.52 -29.21 -20.47
CA LYS A 88 -3.68 -28.68 -21.83
C LYS A 88 -2.38 -28.10 -22.38
N LEU A 89 -1.63 -27.33 -21.58
CA LEU A 89 -0.34 -26.78 -21.99
C LEU A 89 0.70 -27.89 -22.30
N VAL A 90 0.71 -28.98 -21.51
CA VAL A 90 1.57 -30.13 -21.78
C VAL A 90 1.16 -30.83 -23.07
N ALA A 91 -0.13 -31.07 -23.28
CA ALA A 91 -0.64 -31.71 -24.49
C ALA A 91 -0.35 -30.89 -25.76
N ALA A 92 -0.36 -29.56 -25.65
CA ALA A 92 -0.02 -28.64 -26.75
C ALA A 92 1.51 -28.44 -26.92
N GLY A 93 2.37 -29.07 -26.11
CA GLY A 93 3.82 -28.86 -26.15
C GLY A 93 4.31 -27.52 -25.59
N ALA A 94 3.42 -26.69 -25.07
CA ALA A 94 3.75 -25.41 -24.44
C ALA A 94 4.26 -25.57 -22.99
N ALA A 95 4.18 -26.78 -22.44
CA ALA A 95 4.78 -27.14 -21.16
C ALA A 95 5.34 -28.57 -21.22
N TYR A 96 6.25 -28.88 -20.32
CA TYR A 96 6.85 -30.22 -20.24
C TYR A 96 7.08 -30.65 -18.79
N ARG A 97 7.15 -31.98 -18.59
CA ARG A 97 7.50 -32.59 -17.30
C ARG A 97 9.00 -32.70 -17.14
N HIS A 98 9.46 -32.36 -15.97
CA HIS A 98 10.89 -32.42 -15.60
C HIS A 98 11.03 -33.01 -14.21
N ALA A 99 11.77 -34.13 -14.13
CA ALA A 99 12.13 -34.72 -12.85
C ALA A 99 13.18 -33.87 -12.16
N LYS A 100 12.88 -33.36 -10.96
CA LYS A 100 13.87 -32.71 -10.12
C LYS A 100 14.69 -33.80 -9.44
N GLY A 101 15.99 -33.89 -9.73
CA GLY A 101 16.88 -34.78 -9.00
C GLY A 101 16.88 -34.43 -7.51
N GLY A 102 16.60 -35.40 -6.62
CA GLY A 102 16.57 -35.27 -5.17
C GLY A 102 15.62 -36.29 -4.53
N GLU A 103 15.75 -36.53 -3.23
CA GLU A 103 14.88 -37.38 -2.43
C GLU A 103 13.46 -36.81 -2.41
N GLY A 104 12.53 -37.49 -3.11
CA GLY A 104 11.11 -37.09 -3.16
C GLY A 104 10.39 -37.35 -4.48
N GLY A 105 11.10 -37.73 -5.55
CA GLY A 105 10.61 -38.47 -6.73
C GLY A 105 9.46 -37.91 -7.57
N GLY A 106 9.04 -36.64 -7.42
CA GLY A 106 7.98 -36.05 -8.22
C GLY A 106 8.48 -35.27 -9.45
N GLU A 107 7.63 -35.18 -10.47
CA GLU A 107 7.89 -34.36 -11.67
C GLU A 107 7.23 -32.98 -11.53
N ALA A 108 7.98 -31.91 -11.71
CA ALA A 108 7.45 -30.57 -11.89
C ALA A 108 6.96 -30.38 -13.34
N ILE A 109 5.99 -29.52 -13.55
CA ILE A 109 5.59 -29.06 -14.90
C ILE A 109 6.18 -27.66 -15.09
N LEU A 110 6.96 -27.48 -16.15
CA LEU A 110 7.54 -26.21 -16.54
C LEU A 110 6.83 -25.68 -17.81
N PHE A 111 6.51 -24.41 -17.80
CA PHE A 111 6.07 -23.71 -19.02
C PHE A 111 7.29 -23.45 -19.88
N ARG A 112 7.16 -23.77 -21.18
CA ARG A 112 8.18 -23.55 -22.19
C ARG A 112 7.91 -22.28 -22.96
N LEU A 113 8.87 -21.37 -23.00
CA LEU A 113 8.79 -20.25 -23.92
C LEU A 113 8.85 -20.78 -25.37
N PRO A 114 7.91 -20.38 -26.24
CA PRO A 114 7.79 -20.97 -27.57
C PRO A 114 9.00 -20.65 -28.45
N TRP A 115 9.48 -21.65 -29.20
CA TRP A 115 10.57 -21.44 -30.15
C TRP A 115 10.18 -20.49 -31.29
N ASP A 116 8.93 -20.57 -31.76
CA ASP A 116 8.27 -19.69 -32.72
C ASP A 116 7.61 -18.49 -32.02
N ALA A 117 8.39 -17.86 -31.14
CA ALA A 117 7.91 -16.78 -30.26
C ALA A 117 7.33 -15.58 -31.00
N GLU A 118 7.68 -15.37 -32.28
CA GLU A 118 7.14 -14.30 -33.14
C GLU A 118 5.63 -14.41 -33.37
N GLN A 119 5.01 -15.57 -33.12
CA GLN A 119 3.56 -15.73 -33.13
C GLN A 119 2.90 -15.07 -31.89
N CYS A 120 3.67 -14.83 -30.83
CA CYS A 120 3.16 -14.15 -29.64
C CYS A 120 3.17 -12.63 -29.86
N PRO A 121 2.04 -11.93 -29.61
CA PRO A 121 1.98 -10.48 -29.71
C PRO A 121 3.08 -9.79 -28.89
N GLY A 122 3.72 -8.79 -29.49
CA GLY A 122 4.78 -8.02 -28.86
C GLY A 122 6.19 -8.61 -28.98
N VAL A 123 6.34 -9.81 -29.57
CA VAL A 123 7.66 -10.36 -29.89
C VAL A 123 8.15 -9.83 -31.24
N ALA A 124 9.40 -9.35 -31.24
CA ALA A 124 10.06 -8.84 -32.43
C ALA A 124 11.54 -9.26 -32.49
N VAL A 125 12.06 -9.35 -33.72
CA VAL A 125 13.47 -9.57 -33.97
C VAL A 125 14.22 -8.25 -33.75
N ALA A 126 15.20 -8.25 -32.83
CA ALA A 126 16.05 -7.10 -32.56
C ALA A 126 17.33 -7.06 -33.38
N GLY A 127 17.74 -8.21 -33.96
CA GLY A 127 18.92 -8.30 -34.82
C GLY A 127 20.00 -9.24 -34.28
N PRO A 128 21.18 -9.30 -34.99
CA PRO A 128 22.28 -10.16 -34.58
C PRO A 128 22.89 -9.69 -33.26
N CYS A 129 23.29 -10.65 -32.43
CA CYS A 129 23.87 -10.42 -31.12
C CYS A 129 25.01 -11.40 -30.84
N GLU A 130 26.06 -10.91 -30.19
CA GLU A 130 27.11 -11.75 -29.63
C GLU A 130 27.20 -11.53 -28.13
N ILE A 131 27.37 -12.58 -27.38
CA ILE A 131 27.67 -12.54 -25.93
C ILE A 131 28.87 -13.42 -25.63
N GLU A 132 29.72 -12.94 -24.74
CA GLU A 132 30.82 -13.73 -24.19
C GLU A 132 30.32 -14.66 -23.08
N ILE A 133 30.84 -15.87 -23.03
CA ILE A 133 30.60 -16.83 -21.95
C ILE A 133 31.90 -17.10 -21.22
N HIS A 134 31.82 -17.61 -20.01
CA HIS A 134 33.00 -17.87 -19.21
C HIS A 134 33.80 -19.02 -19.83
N ALA A 135 35.06 -18.75 -20.26
CA ALA A 135 35.94 -19.75 -20.84
C ALA A 135 36.23 -20.90 -19.85
N GLY A 136 36.39 -22.11 -20.38
CA GLY A 136 36.69 -23.30 -19.56
C GLY A 136 35.49 -23.91 -18.85
N THR A 137 34.26 -23.41 -19.10
CA THR A 137 33.01 -24.03 -18.65
C THR A 137 32.31 -24.72 -19.84
N GLU A 138 31.60 -25.82 -19.55
CA GLU A 138 30.83 -26.52 -20.58
C GLU A 138 29.51 -25.77 -20.82
N VAL A 139 29.08 -25.74 -22.09
CA VAL A 139 27.75 -25.37 -22.49
C VAL A 139 26.90 -26.61 -22.66
N VAL A 140 25.77 -26.68 -21.96
CA VAL A 140 24.85 -27.81 -22.08
C VAL A 140 23.56 -27.33 -22.73
N VAL A 141 23.14 -27.96 -23.83
CA VAL A 141 21.89 -27.68 -24.55
C VAL A 141 20.99 -28.91 -24.48
N ASP A 142 19.83 -28.77 -23.90
CA ASP A 142 18.81 -29.83 -23.82
C ASP A 142 17.40 -29.25 -23.81
N LYS A 143 16.38 -30.11 -23.64
CA LYS A 143 14.97 -29.72 -23.64
C LYS A 143 14.61 -28.68 -22.56
N THR A 144 15.43 -28.47 -21.54
CA THR A 144 15.18 -27.53 -20.45
C THR A 144 15.80 -26.15 -20.69
N GLY A 145 16.59 -26.01 -21.77
CA GLY A 145 17.22 -24.76 -22.16
C GLY A 145 18.71 -24.87 -22.46
N ILE A 146 19.39 -23.75 -22.32
CA ILE A 146 20.84 -23.62 -22.48
C ILE A 146 21.44 -23.30 -21.12
N ASN A 147 22.31 -24.17 -20.64
CA ASN A 147 23.07 -24.00 -19.39
C ASN A 147 24.49 -23.61 -19.75
N PHE A 148 24.98 -22.53 -19.21
CA PHE A 148 26.34 -22.01 -19.42
C PHE A 148 26.75 -21.12 -18.24
N ALA A 149 27.98 -20.63 -18.24
CA ALA A 149 28.42 -19.66 -17.25
C ALA A 149 28.69 -18.30 -17.88
N MET A 150 28.21 -17.24 -17.24
CA MET A 150 28.54 -15.86 -17.59
C MET A 150 29.83 -15.43 -16.90
N PRO A 151 30.67 -14.58 -17.52
CA PRO A 151 31.75 -13.90 -16.82
C PRO A 151 31.19 -13.02 -15.69
N SER A 152 31.83 -13.03 -14.54
CA SER A 152 31.49 -12.11 -13.45
C SER A 152 32.59 -11.08 -13.25
N ALA A 153 32.26 -9.94 -12.66
CA ALA A 153 33.22 -8.90 -12.30
C ALA A 153 34.35 -9.37 -11.34
N LYS A 154 34.10 -10.49 -10.66
CA LYS A 154 35.06 -11.11 -9.72
C LYS A 154 35.87 -12.25 -10.36
N GLY A 155 35.71 -12.49 -11.68
CA GLY A 155 36.39 -13.56 -12.40
C GLY A 155 35.90 -14.99 -12.11
N THR A 156 34.86 -15.14 -11.27
CA THR A 156 34.24 -16.45 -10.98
C THR A 156 33.13 -16.75 -11.98
N PRO A 157 33.02 -18.00 -12.51
CA PRO A 157 31.93 -18.38 -13.39
C PRO A 157 30.58 -18.23 -12.67
N MET A 158 29.62 -17.58 -13.33
CA MET A 158 28.26 -17.44 -12.83
C MET A 158 27.34 -18.35 -13.66
N PRO A 159 26.94 -19.53 -13.14
CA PRO A 159 26.09 -20.46 -13.85
C PRO A 159 24.71 -19.84 -14.11
N VAL A 160 24.21 -19.99 -15.33
CA VAL A 160 22.88 -19.53 -15.74
C VAL A 160 22.19 -20.58 -16.59
N GLN A 161 20.87 -20.65 -16.50
CA GLN A 161 20.01 -21.43 -17.37
C GLN A 161 19.05 -20.48 -18.10
N LYS A 162 18.98 -20.58 -19.42
CA LYS A 162 18.17 -19.71 -20.27
C LYS A 162 17.28 -20.54 -21.17
N CYS A 163 16.12 -19.99 -21.58
CA CYS A 163 15.22 -20.68 -22.51
C CYS A 163 15.84 -20.79 -23.91
N LEU A 164 15.52 -21.85 -24.63
CA LEU A 164 15.94 -22.03 -26.03
C LEU A 164 15.41 -20.88 -26.91
N ALA A 165 14.19 -20.43 -26.65
CA ALA A 165 13.53 -19.34 -27.39
C ALA A 165 14.35 -18.05 -27.46
N GLY A 166 15.23 -17.79 -26.50
CA GLY A 166 16.08 -16.61 -26.47
C GLY A 166 17.19 -16.61 -27.52
N PHE A 167 17.50 -17.78 -28.11
CA PHE A 167 18.73 -17.98 -28.87
C PHE A 167 18.44 -18.51 -30.30
N GLN A 168 17.66 -17.76 -31.06
CA GLN A 168 17.40 -18.08 -32.46
C GLN A 168 18.68 -17.98 -33.29
N ASN A 169 18.91 -18.91 -34.22
CA ASN A 169 20.12 -18.99 -35.04
C ASN A 169 21.44 -19.06 -34.21
N LEU A 170 21.37 -19.68 -33.01
CA LEU A 170 22.53 -19.78 -32.15
C LEU A 170 23.64 -20.61 -32.80
N THR A 171 24.82 -20.02 -32.87
CA THR A 171 26.10 -20.69 -33.07
C THR A 171 27.01 -20.50 -31.84
N VAL A 172 27.58 -21.58 -31.38
CA VAL A 172 28.56 -21.60 -30.27
C VAL A 172 29.96 -21.60 -30.88
N LEU A 173 30.81 -20.66 -30.47
CA LEU A 173 32.11 -20.42 -31.05
C LEU A 173 33.24 -20.66 -30.03
N ASP A 174 34.37 -21.13 -30.52
CA ASP A 174 35.66 -21.17 -29.79
C ASP A 174 36.39 -19.82 -29.82
N ALA A 175 37.60 -19.79 -29.27
CA ALA A 175 38.44 -18.58 -29.23
C ALA A 175 38.92 -18.11 -30.62
N GLU A 176 39.05 -19.02 -31.54
CA GLU A 176 39.46 -18.80 -32.94
C GLU A 176 38.28 -18.38 -33.83
N GLY A 177 37.03 -18.39 -33.29
CA GLY A 177 35.81 -18.08 -34.02
C GLY A 177 35.26 -19.24 -34.83
N THR A 178 35.77 -20.46 -34.61
CA THR A 178 35.25 -21.68 -35.27
C THR A 178 33.90 -22.08 -34.67
N VAL A 179 32.96 -22.51 -35.48
CA VAL A 179 31.64 -22.98 -35.04
C VAL A 179 31.79 -24.37 -34.43
N LEU A 180 31.55 -24.48 -33.12
CA LEU A 180 31.52 -25.73 -32.38
C LEU A 180 30.13 -26.38 -32.44
N PHE A 181 29.08 -25.60 -32.52
CA PHE A 181 27.70 -26.09 -32.48
C PHE A 181 26.74 -25.09 -33.14
N SER A 182 25.69 -25.61 -33.81
CA SER A 182 24.57 -24.86 -34.36
C SER A 182 23.25 -25.43 -33.83
N LEU A 183 22.47 -24.59 -33.14
CA LEU A 183 21.22 -25.00 -32.52
C LEU A 183 20.12 -25.28 -33.57
N ASN A 184 20.06 -24.50 -34.63
CA ASN A 184 19.01 -24.63 -35.64
C ASN A 184 19.01 -26.01 -36.31
N ASP A 185 20.18 -26.61 -36.46
CA ASP A 185 20.31 -27.91 -37.14
C ASP A 185 19.69 -29.06 -36.34
N VAL A 186 19.52 -28.87 -35.03
CA VAL A 186 19.10 -29.92 -34.10
C VAL A 186 17.93 -29.52 -33.17
N ILE A 187 17.37 -28.34 -33.33
CA ILE A 187 16.38 -27.79 -32.40
C ILE A 187 15.14 -28.71 -32.25
N ALA A 188 14.67 -29.34 -33.31
CA ALA A 188 13.52 -30.23 -33.24
C ALA A 188 13.80 -31.45 -32.34
N GLU A 189 15.00 -32.02 -32.41
CA GLU A 189 15.43 -33.15 -31.56
C GLU A 189 15.61 -32.71 -30.09
N VAL A 190 16.19 -31.52 -29.88
CA VAL A 190 16.39 -30.94 -28.55
C VAL A 190 15.04 -30.67 -27.89
N LEU A 191 14.11 -30.00 -28.56
CA LEU A 191 12.78 -29.73 -28.04
C LEU A 191 11.99 -31.01 -27.72
N ALA A 192 12.16 -32.05 -28.54
CA ALA A 192 11.57 -33.36 -28.29
C ALA A 192 12.22 -34.15 -27.16
N GLY A 193 13.34 -33.64 -26.58
CA GLY A 193 14.12 -34.32 -25.54
C GLY A 193 14.89 -35.54 -26.04
N LYS A 194 15.06 -35.66 -27.34
CA LYS A 194 15.83 -36.77 -27.98
C LYS A 194 17.30 -36.47 -28.11
N ARG A 195 17.72 -35.23 -27.89
CA ARG A 195 19.10 -34.78 -28.00
C ARG A 195 19.51 -33.90 -26.83
N ARG A 196 20.70 -34.14 -26.32
CA ARG A 196 21.42 -33.34 -25.32
C ARG A 196 22.84 -33.16 -25.79
N GLU A 197 23.31 -31.94 -25.87
CA GLU A 197 24.66 -31.59 -26.28
C GLU A 197 25.47 -31.07 -25.08
N VAL A 198 26.73 -31.43 -25.05
CA VAL A 198 27.71 -30.88 -24.10
C VAL A 198 28.88 -30.36 -24.93
N ILE A 199 29.07 -29.06 -24.93
CA ILE A 199 30.03 -28.35 -25.80
C ILE A 199 31.14 -27.79 -24.91
N ALA A 200 32.34 -28.33 -25.09
CA ALA A 200 33.55 -27.85 -24.44
C ALA A 200 34.28 -26.82 -25.34
N GLY A 201 35.10 -25.98 -24.77
CA GLY A 201 35.92 -24.99 -25.49
C GLY A 201 35.13 -23.76 -26.00
N ALA A 202 33.86 -23.65 -25.62
CA ALA A 202 33.03 -22.54 -25.99
C ALA A 202 33.45 -21.25 -25.25
N VAL A 203 33.53 -20.13 -25.97
CA VAL A 203 33.82 -18.80 -25.39
C VAL A 203 32.83 -17.73 -25.79
N LYS A 204 32.05 -17.96 -26.87
CA LYS A 204 31.14 -16.95 -27.40
C LYS A 204 29.88 -17.59 -28.01
N PHE A 205 28.74 -16.91 -27.82
CA PHE A 205 27.52 -17.19 -28.56
C PHE A 205 27.29 -16.09 -29.59
N ARG A 206 26.89 -16.48 -30.81
CA ARG A 206 26.36 -15.62 -31.86
C ARG A 206 24.97 -16.08 -32.18
N PHE A 207 23.95 -15.19 -32.12
CA PHE A 207 22.55 -15.54 -32.34
C PHE A 207 21.73 -14.32 -32.80
N THR A 208 20.50 -14.57 -33.22
CA THR A 208 19.54 -13.50 -33.51
C THR A 208 18.74 -13.21 -32.24
N ARG A 209 18.92 -12.01 -31.67
CA ARG A 209 18.19 -11.58 -30.48
C ARG A 209 16.77 -11.24 -30.81
N ARG A 210 15.85 -11.70 -29.98
CA ARG A 210 14.44 -11.34 -29.97
C ARG A 210 14.09 -10.65 -28.66
N THR A 211 13.11 -9.74 -28.73
CA THR A 211 12.59 -9.02 -27.56
C THR A 211 11.08 -9.21 -27.48
N ILE A 212 10.55 -9.14 -26.28
CA ILE A 212 9.12 -9.01 -26.02
C ILE A 212 8.85 -7.61 -25.48
N THR A 213 7.86 -6.92 -26.06
CA THR A 213 7.42 -5.58 -25.63
C THR A 213 5.92 -5.62 -25.33
N TYR A 214 5.50 -5.00 -24.26
CA TYR A 214 4.09 -4.73 -24.01
C TYR A 214 3.92 -3.27 -23.58
N HIS A 215 2.74 -2.72 -23.84
CA HIS A 215 2.37 -1.39 -23.38
C HIS A 215 1.77 -1.45 -21.97
N ASP A 216 2.40 -0.76 -21.02
CA ASP A 216 1.87 -0.57 -19.66
C ASP A 216 1.22 0.80 -19.56
N LEU A 217 -0.02 0.87 -19.07
CA LEU A 217 -0.81 2.11 -19.01
C LEU A 217 -0.20 3.19 -18.09
N VAL A 218 0.75 2.80 -17.21
CA VAL A 218 1.43 3.71 -16.28
C VAL A 218 2.89 3.93 -16.68
N LYS A 219 3.58 2.87 -17.10
CA LYS A 219 5.03 2.90 -17.35
C LYS A 219 5.40 3.05 -18.84
N GLY A 220 4.40 3.01 -19.74
CA GLY A 220 4.65 3.03 -21.18
C GLY A 220 5.17 1.69 -21.70
N ASP A 221 5.91 1.71 -22.79
CA ASP A 221 6.42 0.49 -23.43
C ASP A 221 7.56 -0.12 -22.64
N LEU A 222 7.36 -1.37 -22.21
CA LEU A 222 8.33 -2.16 -21.48
C LEU A 222 8.85 -3.29 -22.33
N THR A 223 10.17 -3.31 -22.56
CA THR A 223 10.83 -4.27 -23.45
C THR A 223 11.83 -5.14 -22.70
N LYS A 224 11.85 -6.43 -23.01
CA LYS A 224 12.80 -7.38 -22.44
C LYS A 224 13.35 -8.34 -23.48
N PRO A 225 14.68 -8.60 -23.49
CA PRO A 225 15.29 -9.63 -24.35
C PRO A 225 14.85 -11.04 -23.94
N LEU A 226 14.51 -11.90 -24.90
CA LEU A 226 14.12 -13.28 -24.61
C LEU A 226 15.30 -14.11 -24.07
N ASP A 227 16.52 -13.81 -24.46
CA ASP A 227 17.74 -14.43 -23.93
C ASP A 227 18.00 -14.13 -22.44
N SER A 228 17.24 -13.21 -21.84
CA SER A 228 17.24 -12.98 -20.39
C SER A 228 16.24 -13.86 -19.65
N LEU A 229 15.30 -14.51 -20.33
CA LEU A 229 14.24 -15.32 -19.73
C LEU A 229 14.67 -16.81 -19.62
N SER A 230 13.95 -17.53 -18.78
CA SER A 230 14.07 -19.00 -18.62
C SER A 230 12.67 -19.61 -18.64
N ASP A 231 12.59 -20.89 -19.01
CA ASP A 231 11.38 -21.68 -18.73
C ASP A 231 11.14 -21.70 -17.22
N PHE A 232 9.88 -21.78 -16.83
CA PHE A 232 9.51 -21.58 -15.42
C PHE A 232 8.48 -22.61 -14.93
N VAL A 233 8.59 -22.97 -13.66
CA VAL A 233 7.69 -23.91 -13.01
C VAL A 233 6.27 -23.34 -12.98
N ILE A 234 5.30 -24.16 -13.36
CA ILE A 234 3.86 -23.86 -13.27
C ILE A 234 3.12 -24.81 -12.33
N VAL A 235 3.64 -26.04 -12.14
CA VAL A 235 3.19 -26.99 -11.12
C VAL A 235 4.43 -27.59 -10.46
N ARG A 236 4.47 -27.56 -9.12
CA ARG A 236 5.57 -28.16 -8.35
C ARG A 236 5.54 -29.69 -8.40
N SER A 237 6.62 -30.31 -7.96
CA SER A 237 6.74 -31.78 -7.91
C SER A 237 5.76 -32.45 -6.93
N ASP A 238 5.22 -31.72 -5.97
CA ASP A 238 4.15 -32.15 -5.07
C ASP A 238 2.74 -32.05 -5.69
N GLY A 239 2.64 -31.61 -6.95
CA GLY A 239 1.38 -31.40 -7.66
C GLY A 239 0.67 -30.08 -7.34
N SER A 240 1.29 -29.17 -6.59
CA SER A 240 0.70 -27.86 -6.30
C SER A 240 0.93 -26.85 -7.43
N PRO A 241 -0.12 -26.17 -7.94
CA PRO A 241 0.03 -25.06 -8.87
C PRO A 241 0.81 -23.90 -8.22
N VAL A 242 1.61 -23.19 -9.01
CA VAL A 242 2.31 -21.99 -8.53
C VAL A 242 1.62 -20.71 -8.99
N PHE A 243 2.03 -19.59 -8.40
CA PHE A 243 1.49 -18.25 -8.67
C PHE A 243 1.28 -17.95 -10.16
N HIS A 244 2.27 -18.23 -11.02
CA HIS A 244 2.17 -17.92 -12.45
C HIS A 244 0.96 -18.57 -13.10
N LEU A 245 0.74 -19.86 -12.87
CA LEU A 245 -0.37 -20.61 -13.44
C LEU A 245 -1.70 -20.16 -12.86
N GLY A 246 -1.79 -20.13 -11.52
CA GLY A 246 -3.02 -19.75 -10.83
C GLY A 246 -3.49 -18.36 -11.23
N ASN A 247 -2.58 -17.38 -11.25
CA ASN A 247 -2.90 -16.00 -11.57
C ASN A 247 -3.47 -15.86 -13.00
N VAL A 248 -2.81 -16.47 -14.02
CA VAL A 248 -3.27 -16.39 -15.41
C VAL A 248 -4.57 -17.14 -15.63
N VAL A 249 -4.70 -18.37 -15.11
CA VAL A 249 -5.92 -19.19 -15.31
C VAL A 249 -7.12 -18.55 -14.62
N ASP A 250 -6.93 -17.96 -13.45
CA ASP A 250 -7.99 -17.26 -12.73
C ASP A 250 -8.38 -15.96 -13.44
N ASP A 251 -7.42 -15.18 -13.97
CA ASP A 251 -7.69 -13.98 -14.76
C ASP A 251 -8.48 -14.31 -16.03
N VAL A 252 -8.15 -15.42 -16.71
CA VAL A 252 -8.92 -15.93 -17.86
C VAL A 252 -10.34 -16.35 -17.43
N THR A 253 -10.46 -17.07 -16.30
CA THR A 253 -11.74 -17.55 -15.79
C THR A 253 -12.67 -16.40 -15.40
N GLN A 254 -12.13 -15.36 -14.77
CA GLN A 254 -12.85 -14.16 -14.38
C GLN A 254 -13.01 -13.14 -15.51
N GLN A 255 -12.48 -13.44 -16.71
CA GLN A 255 -12.51 -12.56 -17.88
C GLN A 255 -11.94 -11.16 -17.59
N ILE A 256 -10.82 -11.12 -16.88
CA ILE A 256 -10.17 -9.86 -16.51
C ILE A 256 -9.66 -9.15 -17.76
N THR A 257 -10.01 -7.88 -17.89
CA THR A 257 -9.60 -7.02 -19.01
C THR A 257 -8.44 -6.10 -18.68
N HIS A 258 -8.31 -5.74 -17.40
CA HIS A 258 -7.26 -4.85 -16.90
C HIS A 258 -6.65 -5.40 -15.62
N ILE A 259 -5.32 -5.44 -15.57
CA ILE A 259 -4.54 -5.89 -14.41
C ILE A 259 -3.81 -4.69 -13.83
N VAL A 260 -4.39 -4.10 -12.78
CA VAL A 260 -3.76 -3.02 -12.00
C VAL A 260 -3.14 -3.64 -10.75
N ARG A 261 -1.80 -3.52 -10.57
CA ARG A 261 -1.05 -4.17 -9.48
C ARG A 261 0.26 -3.45 -9.18
N GLY A 262 0.99 -3.87 -8.14
CA GLY A 262 2.32 -3.33 -7.82
C GLY A 262 3.37 -3.59 -8.89
N ASP A 263 4.36 -2.71 -9.01
CA ASP A 263 5.41 -2.79 -10.03
C ASP A 263 6.48 -3.85 -9.75
N ASP A 264 6.47 -4.45 -8.57
CA ASP A 264 7.21 -5.68 -8.25
C ASP A 264 6.80 -6.88 -9.12
N HIS A 265 5.64 -6.80 -9.79
CA HIS A 265 5.15 -7.81 -10.71
C HIS A 265 5.45 -7.55 -12.19
N VAL A 266 6.15 -6.48 -12.56
CA VAL A 266 6.52 -6.19 -13.97
C VAL A 266 7.22 -7.37 -14.63
N GLU A 267 8.19 -7.97 -13.94
CA GLU A 267 8.93 -9.13 -14.45
C GLU A 267 8.05 -10.36 -14.71
N ASN A 268 6.97 -10.52 -13.96
CA ASN A 268 6.04 -11.63 -14.14
C ASN A 268 5.19 -11.46 -15.40
N THR A 269 4.94 -10.22 -15.81
CA THR A 269 4.08 -9.89 -16.96
C THR A 269 4.61 -10.49 -18.25
N TYR A 270 5.92 -10.43 -18.50
CA TYR A 270 6.52 -11.04 -19.69
C TYR A 270 6.23 -12.55 -19.79
N ARG A 271 6.24 -13.26 -18.67
CA ARG A 271 5.91 -14.70 -18.61
C ARG A 271 4.41 -14.94 -18.79
N HIS A 272 3.58 -14.10 -18.18
CA HIS A 272 2.13 -14.23 -18.25
C HIS A 272 1.60 -14.01 -19.67
N ILE A 273 2.17 -13.08 -20.45
CA ILE A 273 1.78 -12.84 -21.84
C ILE A 273 1.92 -14.11 -22.67
N PHE A 274 3.04 -14.83 -22.54
CA PHE A 274 3.22 -16.12 -23.23
C PHE A 274 2.20 -17.18 -22.79
N MET A 275 1.85 -17.20 -21.49
CA MET A 275 0.84 -18.15 -20.98
C MET A 275 -0.56 -17.81 -21.47
N PHE A 276 -0.98 -16.55 -21.49
CA PHE A 276 -2.26 -16.13 -22.09
C PHE A 276 -2.33 -16.57 -23.54
N HIS A 277 -1.28 -16.32 -24.31
CA HIS A 277 -1.19 -16.72 -25.71
C HIS A 277 -1.31 -18.24 -25.87
N ALA A 278 -0.56 -19.02 -25.10
CA ALA A 278 -0.58 -20.49 -25.15
C ALA A 278 -1.92 -21.10 -24.72
N LEU A 279 -2.69 -20.40 -23.89
CA LEU A 279 -4.05 -20.78 -23.50
C LEU A 279 -5.12 -20.30 -24.50
N GLY A 280 -4.73 -19.59 -25.57
CA GLY A 280 -5.65 -19.02 -26.55
C GLY A 280 -6.53 -17.90 -25.99
N ALA A 281 -6.08 -17.24 -24.92
CA ALA A 281 -6.81 -16.17 -24.25
C ALA A 281 -6.27 -14.78 -24.64
N ALA A 282 -7.14 -13.78 -24.61
CA ALA A 282 -6.73 -12.39 -24.80
C ALA A 282 -5.84 -11.93 -23.63
N VAL A 283 -4.75 -11.24 -23.95
CA VAL A 283 -3.87 -10.62 -22.95
C VAL A 283 -4.56 -9.38 -22.40
N PRO A 284 -4.74 -9.26 -21.06
CA PRO A 284 -5.30 -8.05 -20.46
C PRO A 284 -4.37 -6.85 -20.63
N LEU A 285 -4.91 -5.64 -20.49
CA LEU A 285 -4.13 -4.42 -20.34
C LEU A 285 -3.49 -4.38 -18.95
N TYR A 286 -2.25 -3.91 -18.87
CA TYR A 286 -1.49 -3.84 -17.62
C TYR A 286 -1.29 -2.40 -17.17
N ALA A 287 -1.35 -2.19 -15.88
CA ALA A 287 -1.02 -0.94 -15.21
C ALA A 287 -0.22 -1.25 -13.92
N HIS A 288 1.09 -1.03 -13.95
CA HIS A 288 1.94 -1.29 -12.79
C HIS A 288 2.13 -0.03 -11.95
N LEU A 289 1.58 -0.07 -10.75
CA LEU A 289 1.62 1.03 -9.79
C LEU A 289 2.99 1.12 -9.12
N PRO A 290 3.60 2.31 -9.04
CA PRO A 290 4.88 2.48 -8.37
C PRO A 290 4.79 2.21 -6.88
N MET A 291 5.91 1.86 -6.24
CA MET A 291 5.96 1.64 -4.80
C MET A 291 5.61 2.89 -3.99
N ILE A 292 5.05 2.68 -2.80
CA ILE A 292 4.99 3.71 -1.75
C ILE A 292 6.33 3.71 -1.02
N VAL A 293 6.93 4.89 -0.88
CA VAL A 293 8.26 5.05 -0.26
C VAL A 293 8.22 6.00 0.94
N ASN A 294 9.21 5.88 1.80
CA ASN A 294 9.47 6.82 2.88
C ASN A 294 10.27 8.04 2.39
N ALA A 295 10.59 8.97 3.30
CA ALA A 295 11.35 10.18 2.98
C ALA A 295 12.76 9.92 2.43
N GLN A 296 13.31 8.71 2.64
CA GLN A 296 14.60 8.28 2.13
C GLN A 296 14.51 7.53 0.79
N GLY A 297 13.32 7.46 0.17
CA GLY A 297 13.08 6.75 -1.07
C GLY A 297 13.08 5.22 -0.95
N LYS A 298 13.06 4.67 0.27
CA LYS A 298 12.96 3.22 0.51
C LYS A 298 11.49 2.77 0.61
N PRO A 299 11.17 1.52 0.28
CA PRO A 299 9.82 1.00 0.46
C PRO A 299 9.28 1.29 1.87
N TYR A 300 8.08 1.90 1.91
CA TYR A 300 7.44 2.27 3.17
C TYR A 300 7.04 1.02 3.97
N SER A 301 7.38 1.00 5.24
CA SER A 301 7.22 -0.16 6.10
C SER A 301 6.81 0.25 7.52
N LYS A 302 6.46 -0.72 8.37
CA LYS A 302 6.15 -0.50 9.80
C LYS A 302 7.25 0.24 10.58
N ARG A 303 8.50 0.20 10.12
CA ARG A 303 9.63 0.94 10.75
C ARG A 303 9.55 2.45 10.50
N ASP A 304 8.82 2.86 9.49
CA ASP A 304 8.67 4.26 9.08
C ASP A 304 7.43 4.91 9.73
N GLY A 305 6.54 4.10 10.33
CA GLY A 305 5.29 4.53 10.96
C GLY A 305 4.15 3.55 10.70
N ASP A 306 2.91 4.04 10.73
CA ASP A 306 1.73 3.24 10.46
C ASP A 306 1.71 2.77 9.01
N ALA A 307 1.78 1.48 8.81
CA ALA A 307 1.85 0.87 7.49
C ALA A 307 0.65 -0.03 7.17
N TYR A 308 -0.17 -0.33 8.17
CA TYR A 308 -1.35 -1.15 8.02
C TYR A 308 -2.62 -0.32 8.15
N VAL A 309 -3.65 -0.66 7.38
CA VAL A 309 -4.94 0.05 7.42
C VAL A 309 -5.57 0.01 8.82
N GLY A 310 -5.41 -1.08 9.56
CA GLY A 310 -5.85 -1.21 10.94
C GLY A 310 -5.25 -0.17 11.89
N ASP A 311 -4.00 0.23 11.67
CA ASP A 311 -3.31 1.24 12.50
C ASP A 311 -4.02 2.59 12.38
N PHE A 312 -4.43 2.99 11.18
CA PHE A 312 -5.17 4.24 10.95
C PHE A 312 -6.58 4.18 11.55
N ARG A 313 -7.26 3.04 11.41
CA ARG A 313 -8.58 2.83 12.02
C ARG A 313 -8.52 2.97 13.54
N THR A 314 -7.54 2.35 14.20
CA THR A 314 -7.36 2.42 15.66
C THR A 314 -6.94 3.79 16.17
N LYS A 315 -6.37 4.63 15.31
CA LYS A 315 -6.05 6.03 15.59
C LYS A 315 -7.20 7.00 15.26
N GLY A 316 -8.33 6.48 14.82
CA GLY A 316 -9.52 7.29 14.55
C GLY A 316 -9.44 8.13 13.27
N PHE A 317 -8.73 7.65 12.25
CA PHE A 317 -8.84 8.19 10.91
C PHE A 317 -10.19 7.80 10.29
N LEU A 318 -10.76 8.70 9.51
CA LEU A 318 -11.97 8.43 8.75
C LEU A 318 -11.63 7.54 7.52
N PRO A 319 -12.46 6.53 7.21
CA PRO A 319 -12.23 5.66 6.06
C PRO A 319 -12.18 6.43 4.74
N HIS A 320 -13.02 7.45 4.61
CA HIS A 320 -13.07 8.31 3.44
C HIS A 320 -11.78 9.12 3.25
N THR A 321 -11.21 9.64 4.34
CA THR A 321 -9.93 10.35 4.29
C THR A 321 -8.80 9.44 3.81
N LEU A 322 -8.71 8.22 4.37
CA LEU A 322 -7.66 7.28 3.98
C LEU A 322 -7.82 6.87 2.51
N LEU A 323 -9.05 6.64 2.04
CA LEU A 323 -9.33 6.35 0.63
C LEU A 323 -8.88 7.50 -0.27
N ASN A 324 -9.29 8.74 0.03
CA ASN A 324 -8.91 9.93 -0.74
C ASN A 324 -7.40 10.14 -0.77
N TYR A 325 -6.75 10.06 0.38
CA TYR A 325 -5.29 10.24 0.49
C TYR A 325 -4.53 9.18 -0.32
N LEU A 326 -4.90 7.90 -0.19
CA LEU A 326 -4.25 6.81 -0.94
C LEU A 326 -4.55 6.89 -2.43
N ALA A 327 -5.71 7.40 -2.84
CA ALA A 327 -6.00 7.67 -4.25
C ALA A 327 -5.05 8.72 -4.82
N LEU A 328 -4.79 9.82 -4.09
CA LEU A 328 -3.86 10.87 -4.51
C LEU A 328 -2.39 10.46 -4.40
N LEU A 329 -2.09 9.34 -3.74
CA LEU A 329 -0.72 8.87 -3.56
C LEU A 329 -0.19 8.20 -4.84
N GLY A 330 0.31 9.01 -5.75
CA GLY A 330 0.80 8.61 -7.08
C GLY A 330 -0.20 8.84 -8.21
N TRP A 331 -1.31 9.50 -7.96
CA TRP A 331 -2.28 9.95 -8.97
C TRP A 331 -2.65 11.42 -8.73
N SER A 332 -3.11 12.11 -9.77
CA SER A 332 -3.59 13.50 -9.68
C SER A 332 -4.86 13.68 -10.50
N PRO A 333 -5.87 14.42 -9.97
CA PRO A 333 -7.08 14.77 -10.74
C PRO A 333 -6.81 15.73 -11.92
N GLY A 334 -5.60 16.30 -12.01
CA GLY A 334 -5.22 17.27 -13.04
C GLY A 334 -5.44 18.71 -12.62
N ASP A 335 -5.84 18.93 -11.41
CA ASP A 335 -5.96 20.23 -10.72
C ASP A 335 -5.37 20.10 -9.30
N ASP A 336 -5.46 21.17 -8.50
CA ASP A 336 -4.86 21.25 -7.16
C ASP A 336 -5.78 20.73 -6.04
N ARG A 337 -6.90 20.06 -6.37
CA ARG A 337 -7.81 19.52 -5.36
C ARG A 337 -7.16 18.33 -4.64
N GLU A 338 -7.06 18.45 -3.33
CA GLU A 338 -6.56 17.38 -2.46
C GLU A 338 -7.67 16.73 -1.63
N LYS A 339 -8.78 17.42 -1.47
CA LYS A 339 -9.97 16.94 -0.77
C LYS A 339 -11.08 16.74 -1.77
N MET A 340 -11.53 15.50 -1.91
CA MET A 340 -12.52 15.08 -2.89
C MET A 340 -13.49 14.09 -2.27
N THR A 341 -14.76 14.25 -2.59
CA THR A 341 -15.78 13.23 -2.27
C THR A 341 -15.50 11.94 -3.05
N ARG A 342 -16.11 10.84 -2.65
CA ARG A 342 -15.99 9.56 -3.35
C ARG A 342 -16.45 9.67 -4.81
N ASP A 343 -17.55 10.36 -5.07
CA ASP A 343 -18.10 10.52 -6.42
C ASP A 343 -17.19 11.40 -7.29
N GLU A 344 -16.58 12.43 -6.72
CA GLU A 344 -15.59 13.25 -7.42
C GLU A 344 -14.32 12.44 -7.75
N LEU A 345 -13.85 11.59 -6.82
CA LEU A 345 -12.74 10.68 -7.08
C LEU A 345 -13.06 9.73 -8.23
N VAL A 346 -14.24 9.09 -8.19
CA VAL A 346 -14.71 8.20 -9.25
C VAL A 346 -14.81 8.94 -10.59
N ALA A 347 -15.41 10.13 -10.61
CA ALA A 347 -15.60 10.91 -11.83
C ALA A 347 -14.26 11.36 -12.44
N ALA A 348 -13.27 11.70 -11.62
CA ALA A 348 -11.98 12.23 -12.07
C ALA A 348 -10.93 11.15 -12.38
N PHE A 349 -11.10 9.92 -11.84
CA PHE A 349 -10.05 8.91 -11.88
C PHE A 349 -9.74 8.41 -13.29
N SER A 350 -8.46 8.34 -13.62
CA SER A 350 -7.98 7.71 -14.85
C SER A 350 -6.59 7.08 -14.64
N LEU A 351 -6.28 6.00 -15.35
CA LEU A 351 -4.98 5.33 -15.26
C LEU A 351 -3.85 6.14 -15.93
N GLU A 352 -4.17 6.93 -16.94
CA GLU A 352 -3.22 7.77 -17.69
C GLU A 352 -2.60 8.89 -16.82
N ARG A 353 -3.29 9.25 -15.73
CA ARG A 353 -2.79 10.25 -14.76
C ARG A 353 -2.04 9.63 -13.59
N VAL A 354 -1.86 8.34 -13.57
CA VAL A 354 -1.02 7.67 -12.58
C VAL A 354 0.44 7.94 -12.92
N LYS A 355 1.19 8.46 -11.95
CA LYS A 355 2.63 8.73 -12.10
C LYS A 355 3.42 7.44 -12.08
N SER A 356 4.42 7.31 -12.94
CA SER A 356 5.31 6.13 -12.98
C SER A 356 6.38 6.13 -11.87
N SER A 357 6.63 7.27 -11.23
CA SER A 357 7.59 7.42 -10.13
C SER A 357 7.01 7.01 -8.79
N ALA A 358 7.87 6.57 -7.87
CA ALA A 358 7.50 6.22 -6.50
C ALA A 358 6.78 7.38 -5.78
N ALA A 359 5.76 7.04 -4.99
CA ALA A 359 4.94 7.99 -4.25
C ALA A 359 5.37 8.02 -2.77
N GLN A 360 5.72 9.21 -2.26
CA GLN A 360 6.18 9.35 -0.88
C GLN A 360 5.01 9.48 0.08
N MET A 361 5.01 8.65 1.13
CA MET A 361 4.04 8.73 2.23
C MET A 361 4.34 9.93 3.14
N ASP A 362 3.31 10.73 3.43
CA ASP A 362 3.36 11.86 4.36
C ASP A 362 2.21 11.75 5.37
N ILE A 363 2.53 11.29 6.57
CA ILE A 363 1.56 11.12 7.67
C ILE A 363 1.00 12.47 8.14
N ARG A 364 1.79 13.54 8.11
CA ARG A 364 1.33 14.87 8.55
C ARG A 364 0.24 15.37 7.60
N LYS A 365 0.49 15.26 6.29
CA LYS A 365 -0.49 15.62 5.26
C LYS A 365 -1.79 14.79 5.41
N LEU A 366 -1.67 13.48 5.65
CA LEU A 366 -2.83 12.62 5.90
C LEU A 366 -3.59 13.06 7.14
N THR A 367 -2.88 13.37 8.23
CA THR A 367 -3.49 13.83 9.50
C THR A 367 -4.21 15.18 9.32
N ASP A 368 -3.59 16.11 8.59
CA ASP A 368 -4.21 17.41 8.30
C ASP A 368 -5.44 17.28 7.42
N LEU A 369 -5.39 16.43 6.40
CA LEU A 369 -6.55 16.11 5.56
C LEU A 369 -7.67 15.48 6.40
N ASN A 370 -7.34 14.58 7.34
CA ASN A 370 -8.33 13.97 8.22
C ASN A 370 -9.02 15.01 9.11
N GLY A 371 -8.25 15.95 9.66
CA GLY A 371 -8.81 17.07 10.43
C GLY A 371 -9.79 17.93 9.62
N GLN A 372 -9.51 18.15 8.33
CA GLN A 372 -10.42 18.90 7.44
C GLN A 372 -11.75 18.14 7.22
N TYR A 373 -11.70 16.82 7.02
CA TYR A 373 -12.92 16.02 6.90
C TYR A 373 -13.71 15.96 8.21
N ILE A 374 -13.03 15.83 9.35
CA ILE A 374 -13.68 15.85 10.68
C ILE A 374 -14.36 17.20 10.93
N ALA A 375 -13.71 18.31 10.59
CA ALA A 375 -14.26 19.66 10.78
C ALA A 375 -15.56 19.90 9.99
N GLU A 376 -15.75 19.18 8.89
CA GLU A 376 -16.94 19.30 8.02
C GLU A 376 -18.04 18.26 8.32
N LEU A 377 -17.79 17.32 9.23
CA LEU A 377 -18.85 16.39 9.64
C LEU A 377 -20.04 17.17 10.21
N PRO A 378 -21.28 16.76 9.92
CA PRO A 378 -22.44 17.29 10.62
C PRO A 378 -22.23 17.17 12.14
N PRO A 379 -22.53 18.21 12.94
CA PRO A 379 -22.27 18.19 14.40
C PRO A 379 -22.85 16.96 15.11
N ALA A 380 -24.05 16.54 14.74
CA ALA A 380 -24.69 15.36 15.34
C ALA A 380 -23.92 14.06 15.02
N GLU A 381 -23.36 13.92 13.82
CA GLU A 381 -22.55 12.78 13.41
C GLU A 381 -21.20 12.79 14.15
N PHE A 382 -20.55 13.95 14.22
CA PHE A 382 -19.31 14.11 14.99
C PHE A 382 -19.53 13.71 16.45
N VAL A 383 -20.56 14.24 17.12
CA VAL A 383 -20.89 13.90 18.52
C VAL A 383 -21.09 12.39 18.67
N LYS A 384 -21.83 11.76 17.78
CA LYS A 384 -22.07 10.30 17.82
C LYS A 384 -20.79 9.48 17.75
N ILE A 385 -19.90 9.81 16.82
CA ILE A 385 -18.61 9.11 16.67
C ILE A 385 -17.72 9.40 17.87
N ALA A 386 -17.58 10.67 18.24
CA ALA A 386 -16.78 11.14 19.36
C ALA A 386 -17.20 10.50 20.70
N HIS A 387 -18.50 10.35 20.93
CA HIS A 387 -19.04 9.69 22.13
C HIS A 387 -18.56 8.24 22.25
N GLY A 388 -18.52 7.49 21.12
CA GLY A 388 -18.00 6.13 21.11
C GLY A 388 -16.52 6.03 21.57
N TRP A 389 -15.73 7.04 21.23
CA TRP A 389 -14.33 7.14 21.67
C TRP A 389 -14.21 7.62 23.13
N ALA A 390 -15.08 8.53 23.55
CA ALA A 390 -15.07 9.09 24.90
C ALA A 390 -15.45 8.04 25.97
N VAL A 391 -16.48 7.24 25.75
CA VAL A 391 -16.91 6.20 26.71
C VAL A 391 -15.90 5.09 26.91
N ALA A 392 -14.97 4.91 25.96
CA ALA A 392 -13.85 3.99 26.10
C ALA A 392 -12.70 4.54 26.98
N GLN A 393 -12.75 5.81 27.37
CA GLN A 393 -11.74 6.42 28.21
C GLN A 393 -12.06 6.24 29.71
N PRO A 394 -11.05 6.23 30.60
CA PRO A 394 -11.27 6.13 32.05
C PRO A 394 -12.20 7.21 32.61
N TRP A 395 -12.21 8.40 32.01
CA TRP A 395 -13.06 9.52 32.40
C TRP A 395 -14.43 9.50 31.75
N GLY A 396 -14.68 8.56 30.83
CA GLY A 396 -15.93 8.52 30.02
C GLY A 396 -17.11 7.88 30.71
N ALA A 397 -16.94 7.29 31.90
CA ALA A 397 -18.04 6.68 32.66
C ALA A 397 -18.97 7.77 33.21
N GLY A 398 -20.27 7.69 32.85
CA GLY A 398 -21.29 8.62 33.37
C GLY A 398 -21.28 9.99 32.72
N LEU A 399 -20.73 10.14 31.53
CA LEU A 399 -20.73 11.38 30.76
C LEU A 399 -22.16 11.94 30.58
N ASP A 400 -22.35 13.21 30.95
CA ASP A 400 -23.53 13.96 30.58
C ASP A 400 -23.53 14.27 29.08
N ALA A 401 -24.54 13.81 28.37
CA ALA A 401 -24.61 13.93 26.91
C ALA A 401 -24.69 15.40 26.44
N ALA A 402 -25.36 16.27 27.22
CA ALA A 402 -25.50 17.67 26.86
C ALA A 402 -24.19 18.44 27.08
N GLU A 403 -23.49 18.17 28.18
CA GLU A 403 -22.16 18.72 28.44
C GLU A 403 -21.15 18.24 27.38
N PHE A 404 -21.15 16.95 27.06
CA PHE A 404 -20.28 16.39 26.03
C PHE A 404 -20.53 17.01 24.65
N ALA A 405 -21.78 17.21 24.27
CA ALA A 405 -22.11 17.85 23.00
C ALA A 405 -21.60 19.30 22.92
N LYS A 406 -21.64 20.07 24.03
CA LYS A 406 -21.06 21.43 24.08
C LYS A 406 -19.54 21.39 23.87
N VAL A 407 -18.83 20.46 24.53
CA VAL A 407 -17.40 20.26 24.34
C VAL A 407 -17.08 19.90 22.89
N CYS A 408 -17.86 18.99 22.28
CA CYS A 408 -17.73 18.63 20.87
C CYS A 408 -17.84 19.86 19.97
N GLY A 409 -18.76 20.78 20.23
CA GLY A 409 -18.96 22.00 19.43
C GLY A 409 -17.70 22.88 19.33
N VAL A 410 -16.87 22.95 20.38
CA VAL A 410 -15.62 23.74 20.35
C VAL A 410 -14.39 22.92 19.94
N MET A 411 -14.44 21.60 20.09
CA MET A 411 -13.30 20.74 19.82
C MET A 411 -13.27 20.16 18.40
N GLN A 412 -14.39 20.09 17.70
CA GLN A 412 -14.51 19.48 16.37
C GLN A 412 -13.48 20.03 15.38
N ILE A 413 -13.39 21.35 15.23
CA ILE A 413 -12.47 22.02 14.29
C ILE A 413 -10.98 21.85 14.63
N ARG A 414 -10.68 21.34 15.82
CA ARG A 414 -9.31 21.12 16.32
C ARG A 414 -8.93 19.66 16.37
N THR A 415 -9.90 18.78 16.17
CA THR A 415 -9.73 17.34 16.17
C THR A 415 -9.10 16.89 14.86
N LYS A 416 -7.93 16.31 14.95
CA LYS A 416 -7.25 15.77 13.77
C LYS A 416 -7.56 14.28 13.57
N THR A 417 -7.70 13.54 14.67
CA THR A 417 -8.11 12.14 14.70
C THR A 417 -9.05 11.91 15.88
N PHE A 418 -9.90 10.90 15.82
CA PHE A 418 -10.77 10.60 16.95
C PHE A 418 -10.01 10.06 18.18
N ALA A 419 -8.76 9.61 18.03
CA ALA A 419 -7.91 9.27 19.16
C ALA A 419 -7.53 10.50 20.01
N ASP A 420 -7.58 11.71 19.46
CA ASP A 420 -7.32 12.97 20.18
C ASP A 420 -8.30 13.16 21.34
N ILE A 421 -9.48 12.53 21.28
CA ILE A 421 -10.53 12.57 22.32
C ILE A 421 -10.01 12.03 23.65
N ALA A 422 -9.04 11.11 23.63
CA ALA A 422 -8.41 10.64 24.87
C ALA A 422 -7.84 11.78 25.74
N GLY A 423 -7.40 12.86 25.09
CA GLY A 423 -6.87 14.06 25.75
C GLY A 423 -7.94 15.03 26.28
N TRP A 424 -9.24 14.77 26.12
CA TRP A 424 -10.32 15.69 26.51
C TRP A 424 -10.77 15.51 27.98
N GLY A 425 -10.19 14.54 28.70
CA GLY A 425 -10.57 14.23 30.07
C GLY A 425 -10.60 15.41 31.02
N PHE A 426 -9.77 16.43 30.77
CA PHE A 426 -9.76 17.65 31.59
C PHE A 426 -11.11 18.40 31.58
N PHE A 427 -11.97 18.24 30.61
CA PHE A 427 -13.31 18.85 30.65
C PHE A 427 -14.22 18.17 31.67
N PHE A 428 -13.99 16.89 32.00
CA PHE A 428 -14.91 16.02 32.73
C PHE A 428 -14.38 15.55 34.10
N THR A 429 -13.13 15.90 34.45
CA THR A 429 -12.52 15.57 35.75
C THR A 429 -12.40 16.81 36.63
N ASP A 430 -12.32 16.65 37.94
CA ASP A 430 -12.20 17.78 38.86
C ASP A 430 -10.87 18.48 38.70
N LEU A 431 -9.78 17.72 38.66
CA LEU A 431 -8.44 18.24 38.41
C LEU A 431 -7.81 17.53 37.19
N PRO A 432 -7.14 18.30 36.32
CA PRO A 432 -6.38 17.70 35.23
C PRO A 432 -5.06 17.10 35.75
N ALA A 433 -4.43 16.25 34.94
CA ALA A 433 -3.06 15.85 35.17
C ALA A 433 -2.10 17.01 34.83
N TYR A 434 -1.16 17.30 35.69
CA TYR A 434 -0.16 18.33 35.47
C TYR A 434 1.22 17.71 35.22
N ASP A 435 1.88 18.14 34.13
CA ASP A 435 3.27 17.80 33.85
C ASP A 435 4.17 18.86 34.52
N GLU A 436 4.99 18.45 35.50
CA GLU A 436 5.84 19.33 36.27
C GLU A 436 6.78 20.20 35.43
N LYS A 437 7.34 19.63 34.33
CA LYS A 437 8.23 20.38 33.44
C LYS A 437 7.46 21.47 32.67
N THR A 438 6.24 21.16 32.24
CA THR A 438 5.36 22.12 31.58
C THR A 438 4.94 23.21 32.53
N CYS A 439 4.56 22.88 33.76
CA CYS A 439 4.21 23.85 34.81
C CYS A 439 5.40 24.77 35.12
N ALA A 440 6.58 24.23 35.42
CA ALA A 440 7.78 25.00 35.68
C ALA A 440 8.17 25.95 34.55
N LYS A 441 7.93 25.54 33.26
CA LYS A 441 8.17 26.39 32.10
C LYS A 441 7.15 27.52 31.98
N GLN A 442 5.88 27.24 32.22
CA GLN A 442 4.78 28.19 31.99
C GLN A 442 4.57 29.14 33.14
N PHE A 443 4.91 28.74 34.36
CA PHE A 443 4.71 29.53 35.60
C PHE A 443 5.98 30.16 36.15
N LYS A 444 7.08 30.21 35.37
CA LYS A 444 8.39 30.72 35.85
C LYS A 444 8.43 32.22 36.17
N ASP A 445 7.58 33.02 35.48
CA ASP A 445 7.62 34.48 35.56
C ASP A 445 6.66 34.99 36.64
N LYS A 446 7.18 35.77 37.62
CA LYS A 446 6.39 36.30 38.76
C LYS A 446 5.13 37.08 38.34
N PRO A 447 5.15 37.96 37.32
CA PRO A 447 3.93 38.61 36.84
C PRO A 447 2.85 37.64 36.37
N ILE A 448 3.25 36.49 35.78
CA ILE A 448 2.30 35.45 35.33
C ILE A 448 1.66 34.76 36.55
N GLN A 449 2.47 34.45 37.59
CA GLN A 449 1.96 33.86 38.83
C GLN A 449 0.94 34.80 39.50
N ASP A 450 1.29 36.08 39.65
CA ASP A 450 0.42 37.09 40.22
C ASP A 450 -0.88 37.25 39.42
N ALA A 451 -0.80 37.29 38.11
CA ALA A 451 -1.97 37.35 37.25
C ALA A 451 -2.89 36.12 37.38
N LEU A 452 -2.35 34.91 37.52
CA LEU A 452 -3.14 33.70 37.76
C LEU A 452 -3.87 33.71 39.10
N VAL A 453 -3.25 34.24 40.15
CA VAL A 453 -3.90 34.43 41.46
C VAL A 453 -5.01 35.45 41.36
N MET A 454 -4.74 36.64 40.78
CA MET A 454 -5.76 37.68 40.56
C MET A 454 -6.94 37.21 39.72
N LEU A 455 -6.68 36.38 38.67
CA LEU A 455 -7.75 35.77 37.89
C LEU A 455 -8.64 34.86 38.74
N GLY A 456 -8.08 34.10 39.68
CA GLY A 456 -8.87 33.28 40.60
C GLY A 456 -9.80 34.15 41.48
N GLU A 457 -9.28 35.26 42.02
CA GLU A 457 -10.04 36.22 42.83
C GLU A 457 -11.16 36.89 42.02
N GLU A 458 -10.86 37.43 40.83
CA GLU A 458 -11.84 38.09 39.97
C GLU A 458 -12.91 37.13 39.46
N PHE A 459 -12.52 35.92 38.97
CA PHE A 459 -13.50 34.92 38.56
C PHE A 459 -14.41 34.47 39.71
N ALA A 460 -13.95 34.50 40.94
CA ALA A 460 -14.78 34.19 42.11
C ALA A 460 -15.92 35.22 42.30
N THR A 461 -15.78 36.47 41.86
CA THR A 461 -16.78 37.51 42.00
C THR A 461 -17.89 37.43 40.90
N ILE A 462 -17.61 36.81 39.76
CA ILE A 462 -18.57 36.75 38.65
C ILE A 462 -19.74 35.83 39.02
N PRO A 463 -21.01 36.23 38.90
CA PRO A 463 -22.16 35.33 39.04
C PRO A 463 -22.14 34.19 38.00
N ALA A 464 -22.60 32.99 38.40
CA ALA A 464 -22.50 31.80 37.57
C ALA A 464 -23.27 31.89 36.22
N ASP A 465 -24.36 32.61 36.20
CA ASP A 465 -25.24 32.83 35.01
C ASP A 465 -24.62 33.76 33.96
N VAL A 466 -23.66 34.59 34.35
CA VAL A 466 -22.91 35.48 33.44
C VAL A 466 -21.43 35.09 33.27
N PHE A 467 -21.03 33.88 33.69
CA PHE A 467 -19.69 33.36 33.51
C PHE A 467 -19.52 32.82 32.06
N THR A 468 -19.51 33.75 31.13
CA THR A 468 -19.47 33.50 29.67
C THR A 468 -18.07 33.80 29.10
N ALA A 469 -17.76 33.29 27.92
CA ALA A 469 -16.49 33.55 27.23
C ALA A 469 -16.19 35.04 27.08
N ALA A 470 -17.22 35.86 26.79
CA ALA A 470 -17.06 37.32 26.67
C ALA A 470 -16.70 37.98 28.01
N THR A 471 -17.33 37.58 29.12
CA THR A 471 -17.01 38.10 30.46
C THR A 471 -15.62 37.64 30.89
N ILE A 472 -15.28 36.40 30.66
CA ILE A 472 -13.96 35.81 30.95
C ILE A 472 -12.86 36.55 30.18
N GLU A 473 -13.08 36.83 28.90
CA GLU A 473 -12.15 37.56 28.04
C GLU A 473 -11.91 38.99 28.60
N ALA A 474 -12.98 39.69 28.95
CA ALA A 474 -12.86 41.05 29.51
C ALA A 474 -12.04 41.08 30.80
N VAL A 475 -12.24 40.13 31.71
CA VAL A 475 -11.46 40.01 32.97
C VAL A 475 -10.01 39.67 32.66
N ILE A 476 -9.72 38.72 31.77
CA ILE A 476 -8.34 38.36 31.40
C ILE A 476 -7.61 39.57 30.80
N HIS A 477 -8.27 40.37 29.97
CA HIS A 477 -7.71 41.59 29.39
C HIS A 477 -7.43 42.66 30.50
N GLY A 478 -8.33 42.82 31.44
CA GLY A 478 -8.14 43.73 32.58
C GLY A 478 -6.93 43.35 33.44
N ILE A 479 -6.81 42.07 33.81
CA ILE A 479 -5.70 41.55 34.58
C ILE A 479 -4.36 41.64 33.85
N THR A 480 -4.32 41.28 32.55
CA THR A 480 -3.10 41.43 31.75
C THR A 480 -2.60 42.87 31.69
N ALA A 481 -3.52 43.83 31.58
CA ALA A 481 -3.18 45.25 31.60
C ALA A 481 -2.67 45.69 32.99
N ALA A 482 -3.33 45.28 34.08
CA ALA A 482 -2.94 45.60 35.44
C ALA A 482 -1.55 45.03 35.82
N CYS A 483 -1.23 43.83 35.35
CA CYS A 483 0.06 43.17 35.59
C CYS A 483 1.18 43.57 34.60
N GLY A 484 0.89 44.45 33.65
CA GLY A 484 1.83 44.85 32.61
C GLY A 484 2.27 43.71 31.68
N ILE A 485 1.43 42.67 31.52
CA ILE A 485 1.70 41.52 30.69
C ILE A 485 1.25 41.82 29.26
N GLN A 486 2.08 41.52 28.26
CA GLN A 486 1.70 41.64 26.86
C GLN A 486 0.49 40.75 26.55
N GLN A 487 -0.52 41.30 25.86
CA GLN A 487 -1.70 40.57 25.47
C GLN A 487 -1.34 39.23 24.76
N GLY A 488 -2.01 38.16 25.17
CA GLY A 488 -1.78 36.82 24.67
C GLY A 488 -0.69 36.01 25.40
N LYS A 489 0.24 36.64 26.12
CA LYS A 489 1.29 35.92 26.90
C LYS A 489 0.71 35.14 28.08
N LEU A 490 -0.42 35.55 28.63
CA LEU A 490 -1.09 34.87 29.73
C LEU A 490 -1.90 33.65 29.28
N ASN A 491 -2.28 33.58 28.00
CA ASN A 491 -3.18 32.54 27.51
C ASN A 491 -2.62 31.12 27.67
N GLN A 492 -1.34 30.91 27.41
CA GLN A 492 -0.71 29.59 27.57
C GLN A 492 -0.54 29.18 29.04
N PRO A 493 0.01 30.01 29.94
CA PRO A 493 0.02 29.71 31.35
C PRO A 493 -1.37 29.42 31.91
N LEU A 494 -2.37 30.26 31.59
CA LEU A 494 -3.74 30.08 32.04
C LEU A 494 -4.33 28.75 31.52
N ARG A 495 -4.05 28.41 30.28
CA ARG A 495 -4.47 27.12 29.71
C ARG A 495 -3.88 25.95 30.51
N VAL A 496 -2.56 25.98 30.78
CA VAL A 496 -1.93 24.92 31.58
C VAL A 496 -2.51 24.88 32.97
N ALA A 497 -2.78 26.04 33.59
CA ALA A 497 -3.37 26.10 34.93
C ALA A 497 -4.78 25.44 34.98
N VAL A 498 -5.62 25.63 33.97
CA VAL A 498 -7.01 25.11 33.99
C VAL A 498 -7.18 23.77 33.30
N THR A 499 -6.25 23.33 32.44
CA THR A 499 -6.38 22.09 31.64
C THR A 499 -5.22 21.10 31.79
N GLY A 500 -4.09 21.50 32.36
CA GLY A 500 -2.86 20.69 32.42
C GLY A 500 -2.11 20.56 31.09
N THR A 501 -2.65 21.12 29.98
CA THR A 501 -2.08 20.97 28.62
C THR A 501 -1.84 22.31 27.94
N THR A 502 -0.94 22.32 26.95
CA THR A 502 -0.64 23.50 26.12
C THR A 502 -1.53 23.59 24.88
N VAL A 503 -2.31 22.56 24.57
CA VAL A 503 -3.12 22.43 23.37
C VAL A 503 -4.61 22.33 23.73
N GLY A 504 -5.49 22.93 22.94
CA GLY A 504 -6.95 22.86 23.18
C GLY A 504 -7.72 23.91 22.38
N ALA A 505 -9.01 24.05 22.69
CA ALA A 505 -9.91 25.07 22.13
C ALA A 505 -9.51 26.49 22.57
N GLY A 506 -10.24 27.52 22.17
CA GLY A 506 -10.06 28.88 22.67
C GLY A 506 -10.07 28.90 24.20
N ILE A 507 -9.20 29.71 24.82
CA ILE A 507 -9.05 29.68 26.29
C ILE A 507 -10.35 30.17 26.96
N TYR A 508 -11.01 31.14 26.39
CA TYR A 508 -12.23 31.70 26.93
C TYR A 508 -13.39 30.71 26.91
N GLU A 509 -13.61 30.06 25.77
CA GLU A 509 -14.60 29.00 25.60
C GLU A 509 -14.27 27.76 26.46
N THR A 510 -12.98 27.46 26.63
CA THR A 510 -12.55 26.37 27.50
C THR A 510 -12.94 26.64 28.95
N ILE A 511 -12.70 27.85 29.46
CA ILE A 511 -13.03 28.26 30.84
C ILE A 511 -14.55 28.34 31.03
N GLU A 512 -15.29 28.84 30.05
CA GLU A 512 -16.76 28.84 30.08
C GLU A 512 -17.31 27.42 30.21
N LEU A 513 -16.80 26.46 29.40
CA LEU A 513 -17.23 25.04 29.44
C LEU A 513 -16.83 24.35 30.77
N LEU A 514 -15.67 24.66 31.32
CA LEU A 514 -15.28 24.17 32.64
C LEU A 514 -16.20 24.70 33.75
N GLY A 515 -16.72 25.88 33.54
CA GLY A 515 -17.51 26.59 34.51
C GLY A 515 -16.68 27.05 35.74
N LYS A 516 -17.28 27.87 36.55
CA LYS A 516 -16.67 28.42 37.75
C LYS A 516 -16.24 27.33 38.74
N GLY A 517 -17.07 26.27 38.88
CA GLY A 517 -16.84 25.18 39.83
C GLY A 517 -15.55 24.38 39.60
N ARG A 518 -15.14 24.20 38.34
CA ARG A 518 -13.87 23.51 38.01
C ARG A 518 -12.71 24.50 37.83
N THR A 519 -12.97 25.70 37.34
CA THR A 519 -11.91 26.70 37.07
C THR A 519 -11.22 27.17 38.34
N LEU A 520 -11.97 27.55 39.38
CA LEU A 520 -11.39 28.12 40.61
C LEU A 520 -10.48 27.13 41.35
N PRO A 521 -10.90 25.88 41.64
CA PRO A 521 -10.01 24.92 42.31
C PRO A 521 -8.74 24.61 41.52
N ARG A 522 -8.79 24.69 40.16
CA ARG A 522 -7.64 24.44 39.31
C ARG A 522 -6.63 25.58 39.33
N LEU A 523 -7.09 26.84 39.35
CA LEU A 523 -6.22 28.01 39.54
C LEU A 523 -5.52 27.95 40.91
N GLU A 524 -6.27 27.63 41.95
CA GLU A 524 -5.72 27.42 43.29
C GLU A 524 -4.69 26.27 43.34
N HIS A 525 -5.00 25.15 42.67
CA HIS A 525 -4.10 24.00 42.58
C HIS A 525 -2.82 24.36 41.81
N ALA A 526 -2.94 25.09 40.69
CA ALA A 526 -1.80 25.50 39.86
C ALA A 526 -0.80 26.38 40.64
N ALA A 527 -1.29 27.14 41.63
CA ALA A 527 -0.41 27.95 42.50
C ALA A 527 0.61 27.13 43.30
N ARG A 528 0.41 25.82 43.45
CA ARG A 528 1.38 24.91 44.09
C ARG A 528 2.64 24.66 43.24
N PHE A 529 2.62 25.04 41.98
CA PHE A 529 3.74 24.92 41.05
C PHE A 529 4.48 26.26 40.82
N PHE A 530 4.18 27.32 41.59
CA PHE A 530 4.75 28.67 41.46
C PHE A 530 6.12 28.81 42.09
#